data_2ff14acf4869ba9a73264b2745b5c9d1
#
_entry.id   2ff14acf4869ba9a73264b2745b5c9d1
#
_cell.length_a   1.000
_cell.length_b   1.000
_cell.length_c   1.000
_cell.angle_alpha   90.00
_cell.angle_beta   90.00
_cell.angle_gamma   90.00
#
_symmetry.space_group_name_H-M   'P 1'
#
loop_
_entity.id
_entity.type
_entity.pdbx_description
1 polymer ?
#
loop_
_entity_poly.entity_id
_entity_poly.type
_entity_poly.pdbx_seq_one_letter_code
_entity_poly.pdbx_strand_id
1 'polypeptide(L)'
;MVFLKSLSIYMENKPKIAVFGGGSWATAIVKMLSENLDEIGWYMRSVYVLEHIKRNQRNPNYLSSVEFETEKLILSNDINEMVEYADYLIVAIPSAFLQKELDKLTVSLKGKIIFSAIKGIVPESSYIVGEHFHEKYNIPYKDIGVITGPCHAEEVALERLSYLTIASRDEIKAKYIADNLASSYIKTKTSDDIIGTEYAAVLKNIYAIAAGIAHGLGYGDNFQSVLMSNSIREMKRFIKKVHKMKRNINNTAYLGDLLVTGYSVFSRNRMFGNMIGKGYTVKSAMLEMSMVAEGYYATKSAYKLNQKNGAQTPIIDIIYGILYEGKDPKKQFEILVEIID
;
A
#
# COMPACT_ATOMS: atom_id res chain seq x y z
N MET A 1 -35.10 19.30 12.00
CA MET A 1 -34.50 20.65 11.85
C MET A 1 -33.03 20.69 12.26
N VAL A 2 -32.58 19.97 13.29
CA VAL A 2 -31.13 19.86 13.67
C VAL A 2 -30.31 19.09 12.62
N PHE A 3 -30.86 18.03 12.03
CA PHE A 3 -30.21 17.20 10.99
C PHE A 3 -29.96 17.95 9.67
N LEU A 4 -30.88 18.84 9.27
CA LEU A 4 -30.72 19.66 8.07
C LEU A 4 -29.72 20.82 8.26
N LYS A 5 -29.58 21.33 9.49
CA LYS A 5 -28.54 22.33 9.82
C LYS A 5 -27.15 21.74 9.85
N SER A 6 -26.99 20.48 10.31
CA SER A 6 -25.68 19.80 10.28
C SER A 6 -25.26 19.45 8.84
N LEU A 7 -26.20 19.08 7.96
CA LEU A 7 -25.91 18.88 6.52
C LEU A 7 -25.53 20.20 5.81
N SER A 8 -26.17 21.32 6.14
CA SER A 8 -25.88 22.62 5.50
C SER A 8 -24.51 23.17 5.89
N ILE A 9 -24.09 22.98 7.16
CA ILE A 9 -22.75 23.35 7.61
C ILE A 9 -21.66 22.46 7.00
N TYR A 10 -21.97 21.20 6.70
CA TYR A 10 -21.08 20.28 5.98
C TYR A 10 -20.93 20.64 4.49
N MET A 11 -21.87 21.36 3.90
CA MET A 11 -21.82 21.81 2.49
C MET A 11 -21.06 23.13 2.30
N GLU A 12 -20.85 23.92 3.36
CA GLU A 12 -20.14 25.21 3.26
C GLU A 12 -18.60 25.09 3.37
N ASN A 13 -18.05 23.98 3.92
CA ASN A 13 -16.61 23.70 3.94
C ASN A 13 -16.37 22.20 3.70
N LYS A 14 -16.24 21.80 2.44
CA LYS A 14 -15.83 20.42 2.12
C LYS A 14 -14.47 20.14 2.75
N PRO A 15 -14.31 19.02 3.51
CA PRO A 15 -13.02 18.67 4.09
C PRO A 15 -11.92 18.59 3.02
N LYS A 16 -10.77 19.17 3.31
CA LYS A 16 -9.63 19.23 2.39
C LYS A 16 -8.83 17.94 2.45
N ILE A 17 -8.38 17.46 1.30
CA ILE A 17 -7.56 16.26 1.17
C ILE A 17 -6.15 16.64 0.70
N ALA A 18 -5.12 16.09 1.33
CA ALA A 18 -3.75 16.16 0.84
C ALA A 18 -3.14 14.77 0.68
N VAL A 19 -2.38 14.57 -0.41
CA VAL A 19 -1.62 13.35 -0.68
C VAL A 19 -0.15 13.58 -0.35
N PHE A 20 0.41 12.68 0.45
CA PHE A 20 1.80 12.74 0.91
C PHE A 20 2.64 11.69 0.19
N GLY A 21 3.53 12.15 -0.70
CA GLY A 21 4.42 11.32 -1.50
C GLY A 21 4.49 11.78 -2.95
N GLY A 22 5.59 11.49 -3.64
CA GLY A 22 5.82 11.86 -5.05
C GLY A 22 6.05 10.65 -5.96
N GLY A 23 5.76 9.43 -5.48
CA GLY A 23 5.94 8.17 -6.22
C GLY A 23 4.77 7.83 -7.14
N SER A 24 4.87 6.70 -7.88
CA SER A 24 3.82 6.26 -8.82
C SER A 24 2.44 6.17 -8.17
N TRP A 25 2.36 5.59 -6.96
CA TRP A 25 1.08 5.41 -6.28
C TRP A 25 0.47 6.73 -5.80
N ALA A 26 1.28 7.67 -5.27
CA ALA A 26 0.82 9.02 -4.94
C ALA A 26 0.31 9.75 -6.19
N THR A 27 1.05 9.68 -7.30
CA THR A 27 0.66 10.26 -8.59
C THR A 27 -0.69 9.70 -9.09
N ALA A 28 -0.90 8.39 -8.97
CA ALA A 28 -2.16 7.74 -9.32
C ALA A 28 -3.32 8.19 -8.40
N ILE A 29 -3.08 8.33 -7.09
CA ILE A 29 -4.10 8.80 -6.13
C ILE A 29 -4.51 10.23 -6.47
N VAL A 30 -3.54 11.13 -6.76
CA VAL A 30 -3.86 12.51 -7.17
C VAL A 30 -4.67 12.52 -8.46
N LYS A 31 -4.32 11.67 -9.45
CA LYS A 31 -5.12 11.52 -10.68
C LYS A 31 -6.57 11.13 -10.37
N MET A 32 -6.77 10.11 -9.51
CA MET A 32 -8.12 9.68 -9.13
C MET A 32 -8.92 10.78 -8.42
N LEU A 33 -8.28 11.51 -7.49
CA LEU A 33 -8.92 12.61 -6.77
C LEU A 33 -9.28 13.78 -7.70
N SER A 34 -8.47 14.06 -8.74
CA SER A 34 -8.71 15.14 -9.71
C SER A 34 -9.99 14.98 -10.53
N GLU A 35 -10.55 13.76 -10.59
CA GLU A 35 -11.84 13.49 -11.24
C GLU A 35 -13.03 14.07 -10.45
N ASN A 36 -12.87 14.26 -9.11
CA ASN A 36 -13.98 14.61 -8.21
C ASN A 36 -13.74 15.87 -7.36
N LEU A 37 -12.51 16.36 -7.31
CA LEU A 37 -12.12 17.49 -6.48
C LEU A 37 -11.54 18.64 -7.33
N ASP A 38 -11.90 19.85 -6.94
CA ASP A 38 -11.37 21.08 -7.55
C ASP A 38 -10.11 21.60 -6.83
N GLU A 39 -9.79 21.06 -5.64
CA GLU A 39 -8.61 21.46 -4.88
C GLU A 39 -8.02 20.23 -4.13
N ILE A 40 -6.72 19.95 -4.36
CA ILE A 40 -6.01 18.81 -3.80
C ILE A 40 -4.64 19.27 -3.32
N GLY A 41 -4.34 19.06 -2.03
CA GLY A 41 -2.99 19.22 -1.52
C GLY A 41 -2.09 18.08 -2.00
N TRP A 42 -0.86 18.38 -2.42
CA TRP A 42 0.10 17.36 -2.79
C TRP A 42 1.49 17.70 -2.25
N TYR A 43 1.90 16.97 -1.22
CA TYR A 43 3.24 17.06 -0.64
C TYR A 43 4.22 16.16 -1.37
N MET A 44 5.36 16.70 -1.75
CA MET A 44 6.49 15.92 -2.25
C MET A 44 7.82 16.59 -1.85
N ARG A 45 8.77 15.78 -1.37
CA ARG A 45 10.07 16.28 -0.88
C ARG A 45 10.97 16.93 -1.94
N SER A 46 10.75 16.59 -3.22
CA SER A 46 11.61 17.04 -4.33
C SER A 46 11.09 18.33 -4.93
N VAL A 47 11.79 19.44 -4.68
CA VAL A 47 11.50 20.74 -5.30
C VAL A 47 11.57 20.63 -6.84
N TYR A 48 12.53 19.87 -7.38
CA TYR A 48 12.64 19.64 -8.82
C TYR A 48 11.36 19.03 -9.42
N VAL A 49 10.82 17.97 -8.80
CA VAL A 49 9.59 17.32 -9.27
C VAL A 49 8.40 18.28 -9.16
N LEU A 50 8.32 19.02 -8.07
CA LEU A 50 7.26 20.00 -7.81
C LEU A 50 7.27 21.10 -8.89
N GLU A 51 8.42 21.70 -9.16
CA GLU A 51 8.55 22.74 -10.19
C GLU A 51 8.32 22.20 -11.61
N HIS A 52 8.71 20.93 -11.84
CA HIS A 52 8.42 20.29 -13.11
C HIS A 52 6.90 20.10 -13.31
N ILE A 53 6.17 19.65 -12.28
CA ILE A 53 4.71 19.50 -12.36
C ILE A 53 4.04 20.85 -12.61
N LYS A 54 4.44 21.91 -11.90
CA LYS A 54 3.91 23.26 -12.13
C LYS A 54 4.06 23.74 -13.57
N ARG A 55 5.20 23.42 -14.21
CA ARG A 55 5.51 23.91 -15.58
C ARG A 55 4.99 23.02 -16.69
N ASN A 56 5.07 21.70 -16.48
CA ASN A 56 4.85 20.69 -17.52
C ASN A 56 3.59 19.84 -17.27
N GLN A 57 2.86 20.10 -16.18
CA GLN A 57 1.61 19.43 -15.83
C GLN A 57 1.74 17.91 -15.66
N ARG A 58 2.97 17.40 -15.49
CA ARG A 58 3.29 15.95 -15.44
C ARG A 58 4.36 15.65 -14.40
N ASN A 59 4.26 14.48 -13.75
CA ASN A 59 5.34 13.97 -12.91
C ASN A 59 6.48 13.44 -13.82
N PRO A 60 7.72 13.97 -13.72
CA PRO A 60 8.80 13.57 -14.61
C PRO A 60 9.29 12.14 -14.38
N ASN A 61 9.09 11.60 -13.18
CA ASN A 61 9.67 10.31 -12.77
C ASN A 61 8.66 9.16 -12.77
N TYR A 62 7.36 9.47 -12.69
CA TYR A 62 6.32 8.45 -12.49
C TYR A 62 5.06 8.81 -13.26
N LEU A 63 4.54 7.83 -14.02
CA LEU A 63 3.29 7.97 -14.78
C LEU A 63 3.31 9.24 -15.66
N SER A 64 4.38 9.46 -16.39
CA SER A 64 4.63 10.66 -17.19
C SER A 64 3.58 10.92 -18.29
N SER A 65 2.75 9.92 -18.60
CA SER A 65 1.60 10.07 -19.49
C SER A 65 0.40 10.77 -18.85
N VAL A 66 0.35 10.85 -17.50
CA VAL A 66 -0.73 11.51 -16.77
C VAL A 66 -0.49 13.02 -16.79
N GLU A 67 -1.48 13.77 -17.28
CA GLU A 67 -1.50 15.21 -17.27
C GLU A 67 -2.44 15.73 -16.17
N PHE A 68 -2.01 16.77 -15.47
CA PHE A 68 -2.74 17.36 -14.35
C PHE A 68 -3.20 18.78 -14.68
N GLU A 69 -4.42 19.12 -14.31
CA GLU A 69 -4.88 20.50 -14.20
C GLU A 69 -4.23 21.11 -12.96
N THR A 70 -3.12 21.84 -13.17
CA THR A 70 -2.31 22.37 -12.06
C THR A 70 -3.02 23.38 -11.19
N GLU A 71 -4.08 24.00 -11.70
CA GLU A 71 -4.97 24.92 -10.99
C GLU A 71 -5.71 24.22 -9.82
N LYS A 72 -5.91 22.91 -9.93
CA LYS A 72 -6.51 22.09 -8.86
C LYS A 72 -5.50 21.65 -7.79
N LEU A 73 -4.19 21.89 -8.01
CA LEU A 73 -3.14 21.35 -7.15
C LEU A 73 -2.52 22.42 -6.25
N ILE A 74 -2.60 22.21 -4.95
CA ILE A 74 -1.82 22.94 -3.94
C ILE A 74 -0.54 22.13 -3.69
N LEU A 75 0.54 22.52 -4.38
CA LEU A 75 1.81 21.82 -4.36
C LEU A 75 2.76 22.39 -3.32
N SER A 76 3.29 21.55 -2.43
CA SER A 76 4.29 21.97 -1.44
C SER A 76 5.36 20.90 -1.19
N ASN A 77 6.56 21.35 -0.85
CA ASN A 77 7.63 20.53 -0.31
C ASN A 77 7.83 20.71 1.21
N ASP A 78 6.97 21.48 1.85
CA ASP A 78 6.87 21.57 3.30
C ASP A 78 5.73 20.69 3.81
N ILE A 79 6.09 19.67 4.61
CA ILE A 79 5.15 18.73 5.18
C ILE A 79 4.21 19.43 6.18
N ASN A 80 4.69 20.46 6.89
CA ASN A 80 3.92 21.18 7.90
C ASN A 80 2.82 22.01 7.26
N GLU A 81 3.14 22.71 6.17
CA GLU A 81 2.17 23.46 5.38
C GLU A 81 1.03 22.54 4.90
N MET A 82 1.34 21.33 4.41
CA MET A 82 0.32 20.39 3.95
C MET A 82 -0.50 19.79 5.10
N VAL A 83 0.10 19.57 6.26
CA VAL A 83 -0.65 19.14 7.45
C VAL A 83 -1.59 20.23 7.92
N GLU A 84 -1.18 21.49 7.92
CA GLU A 84 -2.05 22.60 8.29
C GLU A 84 -3.21 22.80 7.32
N TYR A 85 -2.92 22.68 6.01
CA TYR A 85 -3.88 22.83 4.94
C TYR A 85 -5.02 21.82 4.96
N ALA A 86 -4.74 20.51 5.19
CA ALA A 86 -5.70 19.45 4.96
C ALA A 86 -6.30 18.85 6.25
N ASP A 87 -7.55 18.39 6.15
CA ASP A 87 -8.24 17.61 7.18
C ASP A 87 -7.96 16.12 7.04
N TYR A 88 -7.87 15.63 5.78
CA TYR A 88 -7.57 14.25 5.43
C TYR A 88 -6.19 14.15 4.80
N LEU A 89 -5.34 13.33 5.38
CA LEU A 89 -3.98 13.08 4.92
C LEU A 89 -3.88 11.68 4.34
N ILE A 90 -3.72 11.56 3.01
CA ILE A 90 -3.49 10.28 2.34
C ILE A 90 -1.99 10.06 2.24
N VAL A 91 -1.46 9.10 3.00
CA VAL A 91 -0.03 8.84 3.08
C VAL A 91 0.37 7.74 2.11
N ALA A 92 1.18 8.10 1.10
CA ALA A 92 1.67 7.22 0.03
C ALA A 92 3.20 7.27 -0.12
N ILE A 93 3.90 7.48 0.99
CA ILE A 93 5.36 7.43 1.10
C ILE A 93 5.77 5.97 1.35
N PRO A 94 6.80 5.39 0.69
CA PRO A 94 7.23 4.04 1.01
C PRO A 94 7.57 3.87 2.49
N SER A 95 7.18 2.73 3.08
CA SER A 95 7.26 2.48 4.53
C SER A 95 8.65 2.71 5.12
N ALA A 96 9.70 2.36 4.36
CA ALA A 96 11.11 2.54 4.75
C ALA A 96 11.55 4.01 4.88
N PHE A 97 10.78 4.96 4.38
CA PHE A 97 11.10 6.39 4.44
C PHE A 97 10.08 7.20 5.25
N LEU A 98 9.01 6.55 5.69
CA LEU A 98 7.89 7.23 6.36
C LEU A 98 8.35 7.98 7.61
N GLN A 99 9.06 7.29 8.53
CA GLN A 99 9.50 7.91 9.78
C GLN A 99 10.39 9.14 9.52
N LYS A 100 11.35 9.03 8.60
CA LYS A 100 12.23 10.14 8.23
C LYS A 100 11.47 11.37 7.71
N GLU A 101 10.36 11.17 7.01
CA GLU A 101 9.51 12.28 6.55
C GLU A 101 8.69 12.85 7.71
N LEU A 102 8.15 12.00 8.60
CA LEU A 102 7.40 12.43 9.78
C LEU A 102 8.28 13.14 10.83
N ASP A 103 9.57 12.85 10.89
CA ASP A 103 10.52 13.56 11.77
C ASP A 103 10.70 15.04 11.43
N LYS A 104 10.25 15.48 10.23
CA LYS A 104 10.23 16.89 9.84
C LYS A 104 9.03 17.67 10.37
N LEU A 105 8.05 16.97 10.96
CA LEU A 105 6.85 17.61 11.50
C LEU A 105 7.20 18.46 12.73
N THR A 106 6.80 19.71 12.67
CA THR A 106 6.82 20.66 13.79
C THR A 106 5.40 21.02 14.24
N VAL A 107 4.39 20.69 13.43
CA VAL A 107 2.97 20.87 13.72
C VAL A 107 2.34 19.58 14.19
N SER A 108 1.23 19.67 14.92
CA SER A 108 0.53 18.51 15.48
C SER A 108 -0.38 17.83 14.46
N LEU A 109 -0.40 16.50 14.47
CA LEU A 109 -1.38 15.70 13.73
C LEU A 109 -2.71 15.54 14.47
N LYS A 110 -2.88 16.15 15.64
CA LYS A 110 -4.13 16.09 16.44
C LYS A 110 -5.32 16.62 15.63
N GLY A 111 -6.37 15.83 15.54
CA GLY A 111 -7.58 16.18 14.79
C GLY A 111 -7.51 15.90 13.28
N LYS A 112 -6.37 15.44 12.77
CA LYS A 112 -6.26 15.02 11.38
C LYS A 112 -6.75 13.58 11.20
N ILE A 113 -7.30 13.30 10.01
CA ILE A 113 -7.76 11.96 9.61
C ILE A 113 -6.71 11.39 8.65
N ILE A 114 -6.13 10.25 9.02
CA ILE A 114 -5.01 9.65 8.29
C ILE A 114 -5.50 8.45 7.49
N PHE A 115 -5.30 8.45 6.17
CA PHE A 115 -5.51 7.27 5.33
C PHE A 115 -4.16 6.76 4.81
N SER A 116 -3.78 5.55 5.25
CA SER A 116 -2.59 4.89 4.74
C SER A 116 -2.88 4.27 3.37
N ALA A 117 -2.08 4.62 2.37
CA ALA A 117 -2.02 3.94 1.07
C ALA A 117 -0.71 3.16 0.92
N ILE A 118 0.01 2.95 2.03
CA ILE A 118 1.29 2.26 2.10
C ILE A 118 1.05 0.76 2.28
N LYS A 119 1.78 -0.06 1.52
CA LYS A 119 1.67 -1.52 1.54
C LYS A 119 2.92 -2.14 2.18
N GLY A 120 3.27 -1.68 3.39
CA GLY A 120 4.50 -2.06 4.10
C GLY A 120 4.38 -1.93 5.62
N ILE A 121 5.44 -2.32 6.31
CA ILE A 121 5.61 -2.17 7.77
C ILE A 121 6.68 -1.10 7.99
N VAL A 122 6.46 -0.22 8.96
CA VAL A 122 7.41 0.83 9.33
C VAL A 122 8.60 0.17 10.05
N PRO A 123 9.83 0.21 9.50
CA PRO A 123 10.95 -0.57 10.04
C PRO A 123 11.31 -0.21 11.46
N GLU A 124 11.25 1.06 11.82
CA GLU A 124 11.66 1.61 13.12
C GLU A 124 10.75 1.12 14.25
N SER A 125 9.45 1.03 14.01
CA SER A 125 8.46 0.60 15.01
C SER A 125 8.07 -0.86 14.89
N SER A 126 8.29 -1.47 13.72
CA SER A 126 7.77 -2.79 13.34
C SER A 126 6.23 -2.87 13.34
N TYR A 127 5.55 -1.74 13.27
CA TYR A 127 4.07 -1.65 13.14
C TYR A 127 3.65 -1.50 11.68
N ILE A 128 2.43 -1.96 11.35
CA ILE A 128 1.72 -1.48 10.17
C ILE A 128 1.46 0.02 10.32
N VAL A 129 1.23 0.72 9.22
CA VAL A 129 1.21 2.19 9.23
C VAL A 129 0.09 2.75 10.12
N GLY A 130 -1.10 2.12 10.13
CA GLY A 130 -2.19 2.53 11.00
C GLY A 130 -1.83 2.39 12.49
N GLU A 131 -1.22 1.27 12.89
CA GLU A 131 -0.71 1.09 14.27
C GLU A 131 0.39 2.10 14.60
N HIS A 132 1.28 2.40 13.64
CA HIS A 132 2.33 3.39 13.83
C HIS A 132 1.78 4.78 14.14
N PHE A 133 0.78 5.26 13.39
CA PHE A 133 0.13 6.54 13.70
C PHE A 133 -0.62 6.51 15.03
N HIS A 134 -1.25 5.40 15.37
CA HIS A 134 -1.93 5.25 16.66
C HIS A 134 -0.95 5.33 17.84
N GLU A 135 0.09 4.51 17.82
CA GLU A 135 1.04 4.33 18.94
C GLU A 135 2.03 5.50 19.10
N LYS A 136 2.48 6.11 17.99
CA LYS A 136 3.52 7.13 18.01
C LYS A 136 2.97 8.56 18.02
N TYR A 137 1.81 8.77 17.38
CA TYR A 137 1.22 10.10 17.21
C TYR A 137 -0.12 10.26 17.93
N ASN A 138 -0.58 9.24 18.69
CA ASN A 138 -1.83 9.22 19.43
C ASN A 138 -3.07 9.51 18.56
N ILE A 139 -3.05 9.09 17.29
CA ILE A 139 -4.22 9.21 16.40
C ILE A 139 -5.22 8.12 16.77
N PRO A 140 -6.48 8.46 17.11
CA PRO A 140 -7.48 7.44 17.41
C PRO A 140 -7.78 6.56 16.19
N TYR A 141 -8.03 5.27 16.38
CA TYR A 141 -8.37 4.37 15.27
C TYR A 141 -9.59 4.80 14.45
N LYS A 142 -10.53 5.56 15.02
CA LYS A 142 -11.66 6.14 14.28
C LYS A 142 -11.23 7.21 13.25
N ASP A 143 -10.02 7.77 13.41
CA ASP A 143 -9.43 8.77 12.54
C ASP A 143 -8.32 8.17 11.63
N ILE A 144 -8.22 6.84 11.63
CA ILE A 144 -7.30 6.08 10.77
C ILE A 144 -8.09 5.28 9.76
N GLY A 145 -7.61 5.27 8.52
CA GLY A 145 -8.12 4.42 7.46
C GLY A 145 -7.00 3.86 6.57
N VAL A 146 -7.37 2.94 5.69
CA VAL A 146 -6.45 2.27 4.76
C VAL A 146 -7.06 2.23 3.37
N ILE A 147 -6.26 2.53 2.35
CA ILE A 147 -6.59 2.42 0.94
C ILE A 147 -5.82 1.23 0.37
N THR A 148 -6.54 0.19 -0.06
CA THR A 148 -5.97 -1.05 -0.56
C THR A 148 -6.81 -1.65 -1.69
N GLY A 149 -6.39 -2.78 -2.26
CA GLY A 149 -7.12 -3.49 -3.30
C GLY A 149 -6.32 -3.69 -4.59
N PRO A 150 -6.86 -4.47 -5.54
CA PRO A 150 -6.24 -4.74 -6.83
C PRO A 150 -6.27 -3.50 -7.73
N CYS A 151 -5.26 -2.66 -7.58
CA CYS A 151 -5.13 -1.38 -8.28
C CYS A 151 -3.65 -1.04 -8.43
N HIS A 152 -3.10 -1.19 -9.62
CA HIS A 152 -1.74 -0.79 -9.96
C HIS A 152 -1.73 0.64 -10.50
N ALA A 153 -0.75 1.43 -10.10
CA ALA A 153 -0.63 2.83 -10.51
C ALA A 153 -0.54 2.98 -12.04
N GLU A 154 0.15 2.07 -12.69
CA GLU A 154 0.31 2.01 -14.14
C GLU A 154 -1.03 1.75 -14.86
N GLU A 155 -1.89 0.90 -14.28
CA GLU A 155 -3.24 0.64 -14.81
C GLU A 155 -4.19 1.82 -14.58
N VAL A 156 -4.04 2.53 -13.46
CA VAL A 156 -4.77 3.79 -13.21
C VAL A 156 -4.40 4.85 -14.25
N ALA A 157 -3.10 4.98 -14.58
CA ALA A 157 -2.64 5.90 -15.61
C ALA A 157 -3.24 5.61 -16.99
N LEU A 158 -3.51 4.33 -17.26
CA LEU A 158 -4.16 3.84 -18.50
C LEU A 158 -5.69 3.77 -18.40
N GLU A 159 -6.28 4.24 -17.31
CA GLU A 159 -7.72 4.22 -17.04
C GLU A 159 -8.35 2.81 -17.14
N ARG A 160 -7.57 1.78 -16.73
CA ARG A 160 -8.04 0.41 -16.67
C ARG A 160 -8.91 0.19 -15.44
N LEU A 161 -9.99 -0.57 -15.60
CA LEU A 161 -10.92 -0.86 -14.51
C LEU A 161 -10.20 -1.47 -13.32
N SER A 162 -10.20 -0.74 -12.21
CA SER A 162 -9.50 -1.10 -10.98
C SER A 162 -10.45 -1.02 -9.79
N TYR A 163 -10.11 -1.73 -8.71
CA TYR A 163 -10.95 -1.83 -7.52
C TYR A 163 -10.17 -1.41 -6.28
N LEU A 164 -10.78 -0.55 -5.48
CA LEU A 164 -10.23 -0.12 -4.19
C LEU A 164 -11.16 -0.54 -3.05
N THR A 165 -10.56 -0.91 -1.94
CA THR A 165 -11.23 -1.07 -0.64
C THR A 165 -10.70 0.01 0.29
N ILE A 166 -11.62 0.80 0.82
CA ILE A 166 -11.35 1.88 1.75
C ILE A 166 -11.78 1.42 3.14
N ALA A 167 -10.82 1.09 3.99
CA ALA A 167 -11.10 0.58 5.32
C ALA A 167 -10.99 1.69 6.36
N SER A 168 -12.02 1.85 7.20
CA SER A 168 -12.01 2.71 8.40
C SER A 168 -13.06 2.22 9.38
N ARG A 169 -12.83 2.42 10.69
CA ARG A 169 -13.85 2.18 11.73
C ARG A 169 -14.98 3.21 11.69
N ASP A 170 -14.75 4.35 11.04
CA ASP A 170 -15.75 5.38 10.79
C ASP A 170 -16.22 5.26 9.33
N GLU A 171 -17.43 4.77 9.13
CA GLU A 171 -18.02 4.52 7.82
C GLU A 171 -18.17 5.81 7.00
N ILE A 172 -18.46 6.95 7.66
CA ILE A 172 -18.62 8.25 6.98
C ILE A 172 -17.29 8.67 6.36
N LYS A 173 -16.17 8.52 7.10
CA LYS A 173 -14.84 8.84 6.61
C LYS A 173 -14.39 7.89 5.49
N ALA A 174 -14.67 6.59 5.66
CA ALA A 174 -14.40 5.61 4.60
C ALA A 174 -15.16 5.95 3.31
N LYS A 175 -16.45 6.26 3.44
CA LYS A 175 -17.29 6.64 2.29
C LYS A 175 -16.83 7.94 1.64
N TYR A 176 -16.44 8.95 2.43
CA TYR A 176 -15.94 10.21 1.90
C TYR A 176 -14.71 10.00 0.99
N ILE A 177 -13.73 9.23 1.45
CA ILE A 177 -12.54 8.90 0.62
C ILE A 177 -12.94 8.01 -0.56
N ALA A 178 -13.82 7.03 -0.37
CA ALA A 178 -14.29 6.14 -1.42
C ALA A 178 -14.97 6.90 -2.57
N ASP A 179 -15.86 7.84 -2.24
CA ASP A 179 -16.59 8.64 -3.22
C ASP A 179 -15.63 9.58 -4.00
N ASN A 180 -14.63 10.15 -3.33
CA ASN A 180 -13.64 11.04 -3.98
C ASN A 180 -12.60 10.30 -4.83
N LEU A 181 -12.40 9.00 -4.62
CA LEU A 181 -11.52 8.16 -5.45
C LEU A 181 -12.26 7.45 -6.58
N ALA A 182 -13.60 7.35 -6.50
CA ALA A 182 -14.39 6.63 -7.48
C ALA A 182 -14.47 7.35 -8.84
N SER A 183 -14.46 6.58 -9.93
CA SER A 183 -14.61 7.11 -11.29
C SER A 183 -15.23 6.06 -12.22
N SER A 184 -15.28 6.33 -13.52
CA SER A 184 -15.72 5.36 -14.53
C SER A 184 -14.84 4.08 -14.51
N TYR A 185 -13.56 4.24 -14.23
CA TYR A 185 -12.54 3.17 -14.20
C TYR A 185 -12.06 2.77 -12.80
N ILE A 186 -12.52 3.44 -11.73
CA ILE A 186 -12.23 3.09 -10.33
C ILE A 186 -13.50 2.74 -9.59
N LYS A 187 -13.62 1.49 -9.15
CA LYS A 187 -14.72 1.03 -8.30
C LYS A 187 -14.25 0.94 -6.85
N THR A 188 -15.00 1.57 -5.95
CA THR A 188 -14.67 1.63 -4.53
C THR A 188 -15.63 0.81 -3.69
N LYS A 189 -15.13 0.26 -2.57
CA LYS A 189 -15.91 -0.43 -1.56
C LYS A 189 -15.37 -0.07 -0.18
N THR A 190 -16.23 0.10 0.81
CA THR A 190 -15.85 0.34 2.20
C THR A 190 -15.68 -0.97 2.99
N SER A 191 -14.89 -0.91 4.08
CA SER A 191 -14.67 -1.97 5.05
C SER A 191 -14.41 -1.38 6.42
N ASP A 192 -14.71 -2.12 7.50
CA ASP A 192 -14.35 -1.77 8.88
C ASP A 192 -13.05 -2.43 9.36
N ASP A 193 -12.47 -3.34 8.55
CA ASP A 193 -11.28 -4.11 8.90
C ASP A 193 -9.97 -3.39 8.49
N ILE A 194 -9.60 -2.33 9.22
CA ILE A 194 -8.34 -1.59 9.00
C ILE A 194 -7.14 -2.55 9.10
N ILE A 195 -7.03 -3.26 10.22
CA ILE A 195 -5.84 -4.06 10.55
C ILE A 195 -5.68 -5.23 9.58
N GLY A 196 -6.77 -5.96 9.30
CA GLY A 196 -6.69 -7.10 8.40
C GLY A 196 -6.39 -6.71 6.96
N THR A 197 -6.96 -5.62 6.45
CA THR A 197 -6.70 -5.15 5.08
C THR A 197 -5.28 -4.61 4.93
N GLU A 198 -4.74 -3.96 5.95
CA GLU A 198 -3.37 -3.45 5.93
C GLU A 198 -2.35 -4.58 6.00
N TYR A 199 -2.51 -5.57 6.91
CA TYR A 199 -1.67 -6.77 6.90
C TYR A 199 -1.77 -7.57 5.60
N ALA A 200 -2.96 -7.68 5.00
CA ALA A 200 -3.12 -8.33 3.71
C ALA A 200 -2.28 -7.64 2.62
N ALA A 201 -2.30 -6.31 2.57
CA ALA A 201 -1.52 -5.52 1.64
C ALA A 201 0.01 -5.65 1.86
N VAL A 202 0.44 -5.92 3.10
CA VAL A 202 1.85 -6.24 3.42
C VAL A 202 2.21 -7.64 2.95
N LEU A 203 1.42 -8.65 3.36
CA LEU A 203 1.71 -10.07 3.15
C LEU A 203 1.69 -10.44 1.67
N LYS A 204 0.77 -9.89 0.87
CA LYS A 204 0.73 -10.14 -0.58
C LYS A 204 2.05 -9.81 -1.28
N ASN A 205 2.79 -8.82 -0.79
CA ASN A 205 4.08 -8.44 -1.36
C ASN A 205 5.14 -9.51 -1.12
N ILE A 206 5.08 -10.22 0.01
CA ILE A 206 5.94 -11.38 0.32
C ILE A 206 5.60 -12.53 -0.62
N TYR A 207 4.30 -12.84 -0.77
CA TYR A 207 3.84 -13.90 -1.66
C TYR A 207 4.12 -13.60 -3.14
N ALA A 208 4.14 -12.32 -3.53
CA ALA A 208 4.55 -11.92 -4.86
C ALA A 208 6.05 -12.17 -5.10
N ILE A 209 6.90 -12.01 -4.08
CA ILE A 209 8.32 -12.42 -4.16
C ILE A 209 8.40 -13.95 -4.36
N ALA A 210 7.64 -14.72 -3.58
CA ALA A 210 7.58 -16.18 -3.75
C ALA A 210 7.16 -16.58 -5.16
N ALA A 211 6.10 -15.96 -5.68
CA ALA A 211 5.64 -16.16 -7.06
C ALA A 211 6.71 -15.83 -8.11
N GLY A 212 7.45 -14.75 -7.87
CA GLY A 212 8.57 -14.36 -8.73
C GLY A 212 9.70 -15.38 -8.70
N ILE A 213 10.12 -15.84 -7.51
CA ILE A 213 11.17 -16.87 -7.37
C ILE A 213 10.75 -18.15 -8.08
N ALA A 214 9.51 -18.64 -7.86
CA ALA A 214 8.97 -19.81 -8.54
C ALA A 214 9.08 -19.67 -10.05
N HIS A 215 8.65 -18.54 -10.61
CA HIS A 215 8.75 -18.26 -12.04
C HIS A 215 10.21 -18.26 -12.53
N GLY A 216 11.12 -17.62 -11.79
CA GLY A 216 12.54 -17.57 -12.14
C GLY A 216 13.24 -18.94 -12.11
N LEU A 217 12.79 -19.86 -11.24
CA LEU A 217 13.23 -21.24 -11.16
C LEU A 217 12.62 -22.14 -12.22
N GLY A 218 11.65 -21.65 -13.02
CA GLY A 218 11.02 -22.41 -14.10
C GLY A 218 9.77 -23.19 -13.68
N TYR A 219 9.20 -22.94 -12.51
CA TYR A 219 7.89 -23.51 -12.14
C TYR A 219 6.78 -22.91 -13.01
N GLY A 220 5.88 -23.75 -13.51
CA GLY A 220 4.78 -23.36 -14.38
C GLY A 220 3.53 -22.89 -13.63
N ASP A 221 2.48 -22.58 -14.40
CA ASP A 221 1.23 -22.00 -13.89
C ASP A 221 0.47 -22.92 -12.93
N ASN A 222 0.61 -24.24 -13.05
CA ASN A 222 0.02 -25.20 -12.11
C ASN A 222 0.57 -24.97 -10.69
N PHE A 223 1.89 -24.91 -10.54
CA PHE A 223 2.52 -24.63 -9.26
C PHE A 223 2.18 -23.23 -8.76
N GLN A 224 2.19 -22.24 -9.66
CA GLN A 224 1.81 -20.87 -9.33
C GLN A 224 0.41 -20.80 -8.72
N SER A 225 -0.55 -21.58 -9.25
CA SER A 225 -1.93 -21.64 -8.74
C SER A 225 -1.99 -22.27 -7.35
N VAL A 226 -1.23 -23.34 -7.10
CA VAL A 226 -1.10 -23.97 -5.78
C VAL A 226 -0.44 -23.00 -4.78
N LEU A 227 0.63 -22.32 -5.19
CA LEU A 227 1.30 -21.32 -4.36
C LEU A 227 0.35 -20.19 -3.95
N MET A 228 -0.47 -19.65 -4.86
CA MET A 228 -1.44 -18.60 -4.55
C MET A 228 -2.56 -19.11 -3.63
N SER A 229 -3.03 -20.34 -3.82
CA SER A 229 -4.00 -20.98 -2.93
C SER A 229 -3.46 -21.13 -1.51
N ASN A 230 -2.21 -21.55 -1.35
CA ASN A 230 -1.56 -21.64 -0.05
C ASN A 230 -1.25 -20.28 0.56
N SER A 231 -0.91 -19.29 -0.27
CA SER A 231 -0.65 -17.91 0.16
C SER A 231 -1.88 -17.28 0.83
N ILE A 232 -3.09 -17.44 0.25
CA ILE A 232 -4.32 -16.91 0.87
C ILE A 232 -4.67 -17.65 2.16
N ARG A 233 -4.41 -18.96 2.24
CA ARG A 233 -4.59 -19.77 3.47
C ARG A 233 -3.62 -19.33 4.57
N GLU A 234 -2.37 -19.08 4.22
CA GLU A 234 -1.34 -18.57 5.14
C GLU A 234 -1.66 -17.16 5.63
N MET A 235 -2.03 -16.25 4.72
CA MET A 235 -2.51 -14.91 5.05
C MET A 235 -3.64 -14.97 6.07
N LYS A 236 -4.65 -15.82 5.86
CA LYS A 236 -5.78 -16.00 6.79
C LYS A 236 -5.30 -16.43 8.18
N ARG A 237 -4.38 -17.42 8.26
CA ARG A 237 -3.83 -17.90 9.52
C ARG A 237 -3.08 -16.79 10.25
N PHE A 238 -2.19 -16.08 9.55
CA PHE A 238 -1.41 -14.99 10.09
C PHE A 238 -2.29 -13.88 10.66
N ILE A 239 -3.19 -13.31 9.83
CA ILE A 239 -4.05 -12.20 10.25
C ILE A 239 -4.96 -12.61 11.41
N LYS A 240 -5.48 -13.84 11.43
CA LYS A 240 -6.31 -14.35 12.54
C LYS A 240 -5.55 -14.38 13.88
N LYS A 241 -4.23 -14.62 13.85
CA LYS A 241 -3.39 -14.62 15.06
C LYS A 241 -3.08 -13.21 15.55
N VAL A 242 -2.84 -12.27 14.62
CA VAL A 242 -2.55 -10.87 14.95
C VAL A 242 -3.81 -10.14 15.43
N HIS A 243 -4.93 -10.32 14.73
CA HIS A 243 -6.17 -9.61 15.03
C HIS A 243 -7.38 -10.51 14.79
N LYS A 244 -8.06 -10.90 15.88
CA LYS A 244 -9.26 -11.78 15.84
C LYS A 244 -10.46 -10.97 15.35
N MET A 245 -10.89 -11.25 14.12
CA MET A 245 -12.10 -10.72 13.52
C MET A 245 -12.67 -11.72 12.51
N LYS A 246 -13.99 -11.75 12.32
CA LYS A 246 -14.62 -12.55 11.27
C LYS A 246 -14.39 -11.87 9.92
N ARG A 247 -13.67 -12.52 9.00
CA ARG A 247 -13.30 -12.00 7.68
C ARG A 247 -13.73 -12.91 6.57
N ASN A 248 -14.19 -12.33 5.47
CA ASN A 248 -14.24 -13.03 4.20
C ASN A 248 -12.94 -12.79 3.44
N ILE A 249 -12.00 -13.73 3.56
CA ILE A 249 -10.69 -13.63 2.94
C ILE A 249 -10.74 -13.66 1.40
N ASN A 250 -11.87 -14.02 0.81
CA ASN A 250 -12.07 -14.05 -0.63
C ASN A 250 -12.44 -12.66 -1.23
N ASN A 251 -12.62 -11.64 -0.37
CA ASN A 251 -12.88 -10.28 -0.83
C ASN A 251 -11.69 -9.70 -1.59
N THR A 252 -11.96 -8.68 -2.39
CA THR A 252 -10.99 -8.00 -3.28
C THR A 252 -9.76 -7.46 -2.54
N ALA A 253 -9.91 -6.95 -1.31
CA ALA A 253 -8.80 -6.45 -0.49
C ALA A 253 -7.80 -7.55 -0.06
N TYR A 254 -8.19 -8.82 -0.09
CA TYR A 254 -7.38 -9.97 0.29
C TYR A 254 -7.00 -10.79 -0.94
N LEU A 255 -7.89 -11.69 -1.38
CA LEU A 255 -7.62 -12.58 -2.50
C LEU A 255 -7.41 -11.82 -3.82
N GLY A 256 -8.24 -10.81 -4.10
CA GLY A 256 -8.12 -10.04 -5.35
C GLY A 256 -6.77 -9.32 -5.46
N ASP A 257 -6.36 -8.63 -4.38
CA ASP A 257 -5.08 -7.91 -4.36
C ASP A 257 -3.87 -8.86 -4.31
N LEU A 258 -4.01 -10.05 -3.70
CA LEU A 258 -3.00 -11.09 -3.76
C LEU A 258 -2.81 -11.60 -5.19
N LEU A 259 -3.89 -11.96 -5.89
CA LEU A 259 -3.83 -12.52 -7.23
C LEU A 259 -3.20 -11.53 -8.22
N VAL A 260 -3.69 -10.27 -8.25
CA VAL A 260 -3.12 -9.28 -9.16
C VAL A 260 -1.63 -9.07 -8.89
N THR A 261 -1.20 -9.05 -7.62
CA THR A 261 0.21 -8.82 -7.26
C THR A 261 1.10 -10.01 -7.61
N GLY A 262 0.58 -11.25 -7.51
CA GLY A 262 1.30 -12.47 -7.83
C GLY A 262 1.44 -12.75 -9.32
N TYR A 263 0.49 -12.28 -10.14
CA TYR A 263 0.49 -12.54 -11.59
C TYR A 263 0.92 -11.34 -12.45
N SER A 264 0.72 -10.12 -11.98
CA SER A 264 0.99 -8.91 -12.76
C SER A 264 2.48 -8.73 -13.09
N VAL A 265 2.74 -8.34 -14.34
CA VAL A 265 4.08 -7.92 -14.79
C VAL A 265 4.51 -6.58 -14.18
N PHE A 266 3.57 -5.77 -13.70
CA PHE A 266 3.86 -4.52 -13.00
C PHE A 266 4.26 -4.71 -11.54
N SER A 267 4.16 -5.95 -11.01
CA SER A 267 4.51 -6.24 -9.63
C SER A 267 6.03 -6.20 -9.41
N ARG A 268 6.50 -5.14 -8.77
CA ARG A 268 7.92 -4.97 -8.39
C ARG A 268 8.43 -6.13 -7.53
N ASN A 269 7.61 -6.59 -6.61
CA ASN A 269 7.96 -7.71 -5.74
C ASN A 269 8.11 -9.01 -6.54
N ARG A 270 7.23 -9.25 -7.52
CA ARG A 270 7.33 -10.40 -8.42
C ARG A 270 8.59 -10.29 -9.29
N MET A 271 8.91 -9.12 -9.84
CA MET A 271 10.15 -8.91 -10.60
C MET A 271 11.39 -9.17 -9.75
N PHE A 272 11.43 -8.65 -8.52
CA PHE A 272 12.52 -8.89 -7.58
C PHE A 272 12.71 -10.39 -7.30
N GLY A 273 11.63 -11.11 -7.01
CA GLY A 273 11.67 -12.56 -6.84
C GLY A 273 12.15 -13.31 -8.08
N ASN A 274 11.71 -12.89 -9.27
CA ASN A 274 12.11 -13.51 -10.54
C ASN A 274 13.63 -13.40 -10.79
N MET A 275 14.24 -12.25 -10.46
CA MET A 275 15.70 -12.09 -10.53
C MET A 275 16.41 -13.08 -9.62
N ILE A 276 15.93 -13.22 -8.37
CA ILE A 276 16.51 -14.14 -7.38
C ILE A 276 16.38 -15.60 -7.87
N GLY A 277 15.20 -15.98 -8.40
CA GLY A 277 14.98 -17.30 -8.97
C GLY A 277 15.88 -17.61 -10.17
N LYS A 278 16.27 -16.57 -10.93
CA LYS A 278 17.24 -16.66 -12.04
C LYS A 278 18.70 -16.65 -11.60
N GLY A 279 18.99 -16.66 -10.30
CA GLY A 279 20.34 -16.74 -9.77
C GLY A 279 21.00 -15.38 -9.40
N TYR A 280 20.28 -14.27 -9.49
CA TYR A 280 20.80 -13.00 -8.94
C TYR A 280 20.90 -13.10 -7.41
N THR A 281 21.98 -12.53 -6.87
CA THR A 281 22.03 -12.33 -5.43
C THR A 281 20.97 -11.31 -4.99
N VAL A 282 20.50 -11.38 -3.75
CA VAL A 282 19.55 -10.41 -3.19
C VAL A 282 20.06 -8.99 -3.39
N LYS A 283 21.38 -8.76 -3.13
CA LYS A 283 22.01 -7.45 -3.27
C LYS A 283 22.01 -6.96 -4.72
N SER A 284 22.35 -7.84 -5.68
CA SER A 284 22.34 -7.48 -7.10
C SER A 284 20.93 -7.16 -7.59
N ALA A 285 19.94 -7.98 -7.22
CA ALA A 285 18.55 -7.73 -7.57
C ALA A 285 18.03 -6.39 -7.00
N MET A 286 18.42 -6.02 -5.77
CA MET A 286 18.08 -4.72 -5.18
C MET A 286 18.72 -3.54 -5.93
N LEU A 287 19.95 -3.70 -6.44
CA LEU A 287 20.65 -2.63 -7.18
C LEU A 287 20.07 -2.41 -8.58
N GLU A 288 19.62 -3.49 -9.24
CA GLU A 288 18.97 -3.43 -10.56
C GLU A 288 17.59 -2.77 -10.51
N MET A 289 16.93 -2.78 -9.36
CA MET A 289 15.60 -2.21 -9.22
C MET A 289 15.65 -0.70 -9.03
N SER A 290 15.01 0.04 -9.93
CA SER A 290 14.84 1.50 -9.84
C SER A 290 13.91 1.94 -8.69
N MET A 291 13.13 1.02 -8.14
CA MET A 291 12.14 1.27 -7.09
C MET A 291 12.16 0.18 -6.02
N VAL A 292 11.80 0.56 -4.78
CA VAL A 292 11.78 -0.33 -3.62
C VAL A 292 10.79 -1.48 -3.80
N ALA A 293 11.24 -2.72 -3.56
CA ALA A 293 10.39 -3.89 -3.37
C ALA A 293 9.99 -3.97 -1.88
N GLU A 294 8.81 -3.44 -1.55
CA GLU A 294 8.31 -3.40 -0.16
C GLU A 294 8.29 -4.79 0.52
N GLY A 295 8.07 -5.85 -0.27
CA GLY A 295 8.08 -7.23 0.22
C GLY A 295 9.41 -7.67 0.85
N TYR A 296 10.54 -7.06 0.46
CA TYR A 296 11.83 -7.33 1.10
C TYR A 296 11.77 -6.97 2.59
N TYR A 297 11.43 -5.72 2.92
CA TYR A 297 11.33 -5.27 4.31
C TYR A 297 10.17 -5.94 5.06
N ALA A 298 9.04 -6.11 4.36
CA ALA A 298 7.86 -6.78 4.90
C ALA A 298 8.15 -8.20 5.36
N THR A 299 8.96 -8.97 4.62
CA THR A 299 9.36 -10.34 4.98
C THR A 299 10.01 -10.39 6.35
N LYS A 300 10.99 -9.52 6.61
CA LYS A 300 11.70 -9.48 7.91
C LYS A 300 10.75 -9.16 9.06
N SER A 301 9.90 -8.17 8.86
CA SER A 301 8.96 -7.72 9.89
C SER A 301 7.87 -8.75 10.16
N ALA A 302 7.27 -9.34 9.11
CA ALA A 302 6.26 -10.38 9.24
C ALA A 302 6.83 -11.65 9.92
N TYR A 303 8.03 -12.08 9.53
CA TYR A 303 8.73 -13.20 10.16
C TYR A 303 8.93 -12.97 11.67
N LYS A 304 9.50 -11.81 12.05
CA LYS A 304 9.74 -11.46 13.46
C LYS A 304 8.42 -11.37 14.25
N LEU A 305 7.39 -10.77 13.68
CA LEU A 305 6.07 -10.68 14.33
C LEU A 305 5.48 -12.08 14.52
N ASN A 306 5.64 -12.97 13.54
CA ASN A 306 5.13 -14.32 13.60
C ASN A 306 5.83 -15.19 14.66
N GLN A 307 7.11 -14.95 14.96
CA GLN A 307 7.81 -15.62 16.06
C GLN A 307 7.10 -15.39 17.42
N LYS A 308 6.41 -14.26 17.58
CA LYS A 308 5.62 -13.96 18.78
C LYS A 308 4.20 -14.51 18.70
N ASN A 309 3.61 -14.60 17.52
CA ASN A 309 2.20 -14.94 17.32
C ASN A 309 1.95 -16.43 17.03
N GLY A 310 2.95 -17.16 16.54
CA GLY A 310 2.91 -18.61 16.32
C GLY A 310 1.89 -19.05 15.26
N ALA A 311 1.74 -18.31 14.16
CA ALA A 311 1.00 -18.81 13.01
C ALA A 311 1.87 -19.78 12.18
N GLN A 312 1.26 -20.75 11.51
CA GLN A 312 1.96 -21.56 10.52
C GLN A 312 2.14 -20.76 9.22
N THR A 313 3.38 -20.38 8.91
CA THR A 313 3.74 -19.49 7.79
C THR A 313 4.87 -20.04 6.94
N PRO A 314 4.74 -21.27 6.36
CA PRO A 314 5.84 -21.91 5.64
C PRO A 314 6.35 -21.07 4.46
N ILE A 315 5.49 -20.33 3.75
CA ILE A 315 5.92 -19.49 2.62
C ILE A 315 6.76 -18.31 3.14
N ILE A 316 6.30 -17.59 4.16
CA ILE A 316 7.05 -16.48 4.76
C ILE A 316 8.40 -16.96 5.29
N ASP A 317 8.44 -18.12 5.96
CA ASP A 317 9.64 -18.68 6.56
C ASP A 317 10.69 -19.02 5.48
N ILE A 318 10.25 -19.62 4.37
CA ILE A 318 11.12 -19.94 3.22
C ILE A 318 11.64 -18.66 2.56
N ILE A 319 10.78 -17.69 2.32
CA ILE A 319 11.21 -16.42 1.73
C ILE A 319 12.16 -15.66 2.66
N TYR A 320 11.94 -15.70 3.97
CA TYR A 320 12.88 -15.15 4.93
C TYR A 320 14.24 -15.83 4.86
N GLY A 321 14.27 -17.17 4.82
CA GLY A 321 15.50 -17.95 4.68
C GLY A 321 16.31 -17.57 3.43
N ILE A 322 15.63 -17.38 2.30
CA ILE A 322 16.27 -16.96 1.04
C ILE A 322 16.82 -15.52 1.15
N LEU A 323 16.00 -14.58 1.62
CA LEU A 323 16.33 -13.15 1.58
C LEU A 323 17.32 -12.71 2.64
N TYR A 324 17.30 -13.33 3.82
CA TYR A 324 18.06 -12.87 5.00
C TYR A 324 19.08 -13.87 5.55
N GLU A 325 18.91 -15.16 5.25
CA GLU A 325 19.83 -16.20 5.72
C GLU A 325 20.70 -16.78 4.59
N GLY A 326 20.51 -16.32 3.34
CA GLY A 326 21.32 -16.74 2.21
C GLY A 326 21.07 -18.19 1.77
N LYS A 327 19.90 -18.77 2.13
CA LYS A 327 19.56 -20.12 1.73
C LYS A 327 19.33 -20.19 0.21
N ASP A 328 19.71 -21.31 -0.38
CA ASP A 328 19.59 -21.54 -1.82
C ASP A 328 18.11 -21.58 -2.27
N PRO A 329 17.68 -20.72 -3.21
CA PRO A 329 16.28 -20.63 -3.61
C PRO A 329 15.72 -21.96 -4.13
N LYS A 330 16.48 -22.71 -4.92
CA LYS A 330 16.05 -23.98 -5.52
C LYS A 330 15.76 -25.01 -4.42
N LYS A 331 16.70 -25.20 -3.48
CA LYS A 331 16.53 -26.14 -2.37
C LYS A 331 15.36 -25.76 -1.46
N GLN A 332 15.18 -24.44 -1.22
CA GLN A 332 14.06 -23.97 -0.41
C GLN A 332 12.71 -24.20 -1.09
N PHE A 333 12.63 -24.09 -2.40
CA PHE A 333 11.41 -24.38 -3.14
C PHE A 333 11.14 -25.88 -3.29
N GLU A 334 12.16 -26.73 -3.36
CA GLU A 334 12.00 -28.19 -3.23
C GLU A 334 11.35 -28.56 -1.89
N ILE A 335 11.77 -27.92 -0.79
CA ILE A 335 11.13 -28.11 0.52
C ILE A 335 9.69 -27.56 0.52
N LEU A 336 9.45 -26.39 -0.12
CA LEU A 336 8.12 -25.80 -0.17
C LEU A 336 7.11 -26.69 -0.89
N VAL A 337 7.52 -27.32 -1.99
CA VAL A 337 6.69 -28.26 -2.77
C VAL A 337 6.14 -29.41 -1.91
N GLU A 338 6.93 -29.91 -0.96
CA GLU A 338 6.50 -31.00 -0.06
C GLU A 338 5.55 -30.54 1.08
N ILE A 339 5.44 -29.22 1.31
CA ILE A 339 4.67 -28.67 2.42
C ILE A 339 3.31 -28.13 1.97
N ILE A 340 3.24 -27.59 0.74
CA ILE A 340 2.02 -26.97 0.21
C ILE A 340 1.20 -27.95 -0.64
N ASP A 341 -0.14 -27.77 -0.59
CA ASP A 341 -1.14 -28.62 -1.25
C ASP A 341 -2.19 -27.83 -2.05
#